data_9084f134e8cc9fac9b7f91f96f41e3ee
#
_entry.id   9084f134e8cc9fac9b7f91f96f41e3ee
#
_cell.length_a   1.000
_cell.length_b   1.000
_cell.length_c   1.000
_cell.angle_alpha   90.00
_cell.angle_beta   90.00
_cell.angle_gamma   90.00
#
_symmetry.space_group_name_H-M   'P 1'
#
loop_
_entity.id
_entity.type
_entity.pdbx_description
1 polymer ?
#
loop_
_entity_poly.entity_id
_entity_poly.type
_entity_poly.pdbx_seq_one_letter_code
_entity_poly.pdbx_strand_id
1 'polypeptide(L)'
;RVLFRSVYELMKKTQSFGSLSGAYKAMKMSNSKAWKILKRAEEDLDMPLVERISGGKDGGGSKLTQEGEELLEKYEKFIQEMNEYAGVRFKEIFEDE
;
A
#
# COMPACT_ATOMS: atom_id res chain seq x y z
N ARG A 1 10.57 -9.76 -1.54
CA ARG A 1 10.42 -9.03 -1.27
C ARG A 1 9.85 -7.92 -1.74
N VAL A 2 8.73 -7.74 -1.89
CA VAL A 2 8.17 -6.72 -2.48
C VAL A 2 7.47 -5.81 -1.67
N LEU A 3 7.24 -6.05 -0.52
CA LEU A 3 6.51 -5.23 0.13
C LEU A 3 7.00 -4.34 0.86
N PHE A 4 7.18 -3.37 0.47
CA PHE A 4 7.78 -2.52 1.10
C PHE A 4 7.07 -1.35 1.40
N ARG A 5 7.63 -0.40 2.09
CA ARG A 5 7.08 0.80 2.51
C ARG A 5 6.47 1.57 1.39
N SER A 6 7.14 1.70 0.27
CA SER A 6 6.62 2.48 -0.84
C SER A 6 5.35 1.89 -1.43
N VAL A 7 5.32 0.59 -1.58
CA VAL A 7 4.14 -0.08 -2.11
C VAL A 7 2.97 0.07 -1.13
N TYR A 8 3.25 -0.18 0.13
CA TYR A 8 2.21 -0.08 1.15
C TYR A 8 1.66 1.34 1.20
N GLU A 9 2.54 2.33 1.23
CA GLU A 9 2.11 3.70 1.34
C GLU A 9 1.31 4.16 0.12
N LEU A 10 1.73 3.74 -1.08
CA LEU A 10 0.98 4.07 -2.27
C LEU A 10 -0.41 3.45 -2.21
N MET A 11 -0.50 2.21 -1.81
CA MET A 11 -1.79 1.54 -1.74
C MET A 11 -2.68 2.15 -0.68
N LYS A 12 -2.13 2.44 0.48
CA LYS A 12 -2.90 3.01 1.56
C LYS A 12 -3.44 4.40 1.19
N LYS A 13 -2.60 5.20 0.57
CA LYS A 13 -3.02 6.52 0.16
C LYS A 13 -4.00 6.49 -1.02
N THR A 14 -3.84 5.51 -1.91
CA THR A 14 -4.80 5.33 -2.99
C THR A 14 -6.17 5.03 -2.40
N GLN A 15 -6.22 4.20 -1.38
CA GLN A 15 -7.47 3.88 -0.74
C GLN A 15 -8.05 5.12 -0.05
N SER A 16 -7.24 5.87 0.67
CA SER A 16 -7.68 7.04 1.38
C SER A 16 -8.14 8.17 0.48
N PHE A 17 -7.39 8.44 -0.57
CA PHE A 17 -7.73 9.53 -1.46
C PHE A 17 -8.70 9.14 -2.55
N GLY A 18 -8.94 7.87 -2.71
CA GLY A 18 -9.84 7.41 -3.75
C GLY A 18 -9.24 7.37 -5.13
N SER A 19 -7.97 7.65 -5.26
CA SER A 19 -7.30 7.59 -6.57
C SER A 19 -5.80 7.48 -6.40
N LEU A 20 -5.17 6.91 -7.40
CA LEU A 20 -3.72 6.81 -7.39
C LEU A 20 -3.09 8.20 -7.54
N SER A 21 -3.72 9.08 -8.31
CA SER A 21 -3.12 10.39 -8.50
C SER A 21 -3.07 11.18 -7.20
N GLY A 22 -4.09 11.08 -6.38
CA GLY A 22 -4.04 11.71 -5.07
C GLY A 22 -2.92 11.16 -4.23
N ALA A 23 -2.71 9.84 -4.33
CA ALA A 23 -1.68 9.17 -3.55
C ALA A 23 -0.28 9.63 -3.96
N TYR A 24 0.03 9.58 -5.24
CA TYR A 24 1.40 9.87 -5.63
C TYR A 24 1.72 11.36 -5.48
N LYS A 25 0.71 12.21 -5.63
CA LYS A 25 0.94 13.63 -5.39
C LYS A 25 1.23 13.89 -3.91
N ALA A 26 0.50 13.22 -3.03
CA ALA A 26 0.75 13.36 -1.60
C ALA A 26 2.14 12.86 -1.22
N MET A 27 2.64 11.88 -1.95
CA MET A 27 3.96 11.34 -1.68
C MET A 27 5.05 12.08 -2.45
N LYS A 28 4.67 13.12 -3.17
CA LYS A 28 5.61 13.92 -3.93
C LYS A 28 6.40 13.10 -4.94
N MET A 29 5.74 12.18 -5.61
CA MET A 29 6.41 11.41 -6.63
C MET A 29 5.66 11.56 -7.93
N SER A 30 6.32 11.27 -9.03
CA SER A 30 5.72 11.41 -10.34
C SER A 30 4.80 10.24 -10.63
N ASN A 31 3.93 10.43 -11.58
CA ASN A 31 3.06 9.39 -12.07
C ASN A 31 3.87 8.18 -12.53
N SER A 32 4.93 8.43 -13.29
CA SER A 32 5.77 7.36 -13.80
C SER A 32 6.39 6.54 -12.69
N LYS A 33 6.86 7.20 -11.66
CA LYS A 33 7.49 6.49 -10.56
C LYS A 33 6.47 5.64 -9.81
N ALA A 34 5.29 6.18 -9.58
CA ALA A 34 4.25 5.44 -8.88
C ALA A 34 3.88 4.17 -9.64
N TRP A 35 3.69 4.30 -10.97
CA TRP A 35 3.34 3.15 -11.77
C TRP A 35 4.46 2.12 -11.82
N LYS A 36 5.70 2.59 -11.83
CA LYS A 36 6.84 1.68 -11.85
C LYS A 36 6.89 0.85 -10.57
N ILE A 37 6.66 1.49 -9.42
CA ILE A 37 6.65 0.78 -8.15
C ILE A 37 5.53 -0.26 -8.13
N LEU A 38 4.34 0.15 -8.56
CA LEU A 38 3.19 -0.75 -8.51
C LEU A 38 3.31 -1.89 -9.49
N LYS A 39 3.80 -1.60 -10.69
CA LYS A 39 3.95 -2.64 -11.69
C LYS A 39 4.93 -3.70 -11.23
N ARG A 40 6.00 -3.30 -10.60
CA ARG A 40 6.97 -4.24 -10.11
C ARG A 40 6.35 -5.12 -9.03
N ALA A 41 5.57 -4.52 -8.13
CA ALA A 41 4.91 -5.29 -7.10
C ALA A 41 3.90 -6.26 -7.70
N GLU A 42 3.17 -5.80 -8.72
CA GLU A 42 2.20 -6.66 -9.40
C GLU A 42 2.88 -7.87 -10.04
N GLU A 43 4.03 -7.63 -10.64
CA GLU A 43 4.76 -8.72 -11.26
C GLU A 43 5.28 -9.71 -10.24
N ASP A 44 5.82 -9.20 -9.15
CA ASP A 44 6.36 -10.05 -8.11
C ASP A 44 5.27 -10.87 -7.42
N LEU A 45 4.09 -10.30 -7.26
CA LEU A 45 3.01 -10.98 -6.58
C LEU A 45 2.07 -11.71 -7.52
N ASP A 46 2.22 -11.48 -8.80
CA ASP A 46 1.41 -12.08 -9.83
C ASP A 46 -0.07 -11.78 -9.59
N MET A 47 -0.38 -10.55 -9.32
CA MET A 47 -1.76 -10.13 -9.16
C MET A 47 -1.89 -8.64 -9.42
N PRO A 48 -3.02 -8.18 -9.93
CA PRO A 48 -3.22 -6.76 -10.17
C PRO A 48 -3.52 -6.08 -8.84
N LEU A 49 -2.91 -4.96 -8.59
CA LEU A 49 -3.13 -4.21 -7.36
C LEU A 49 -3.93 -2.95 -7.59
N VAL A 50 -3.83 -2.38 -8.78
CA VAL A 50 -4.48 -1.13 -9.12
C VAL A 50 -5.11 -1.27 -10.48
N GLU A 51 -6.30 -0.74 -10.67
CA GLU A 51 -6.96 -0.80 -11.96
C GLU A 51 -7.44 0.58 -12.38
N ARG A 52 -7.53 0.80 -13.66
CA ARG A 52 -8.00 2.06 -14.18
C ARG A 52 -9.50 2.05 -14.19
N ILE A 53 -10.09 3.20 -13.87
CA ILE A 53 -11.52 3.34 -13.91
C ILE A 53 -11.79 4.11 -15.15
N SER A 54 -12.61 3.58 -16.04
CA SER A 54 -12.87 4.27 -17.23
C SER A 54 -13.80 5.35 -17.05
N GLY A 55 -13.56 6.29 -17.77
CA GLY A 55 -14.31 7.33 -18.03
C GLY A 55 -15.17 8.04 -17.24
N GLY A 56 -15.99 8.72 -17.57
CA GLY A 56 -16.81 9.54 -16.98
C GLY A 56 -16.38 10.89 -17.17
N LYS A 57 -17.16 11.81 -16.73
CA LYS A 57 -16.92 13.11 -16.94
C LYS A 57 -15.70 13.57 -16.34
N ASP A 58 -15.29 13.08 -15.24
CA ASP A 58 -14.15 13.56 -14.62
C ASP A 58 -12.93 12.78 -14.98
N GLY A 59 -13.03 12.05 -15.99
CA GLY A 59 -11.92 11.40 -16.51
C GLY A 59 -11.57 10.19 -15.80
N GLY A 60 -11.48 9.45 -15.46
CA GLY A 60 -11.14 8.24 -14.88
C GLY A 60 -10.07 8.42 -13.92
N GLY A 61 -9.56 7.46 -13.43
CA GLY A 61 -8.52 7.47 -12.48
C GLY A 61 -8.14 6.05 -12.26
N SER A 62 -7.51 5.78 -11.14
CA SER A 62 -7.11 4.43 -10.82
C SER A 62 -7.41 4.18 -9.37
N LYS A 63 -7.84 2.99 -9.05
CA LYS A 63 -8.15 2.61 -7.69
C LYS A 63 -7.61 1.23 -7.41
N LEU A 64 -7.63 0.80 -6.16
CA LEU A 64 -7.16 -0.53 -5.83
C LEU A 64 -8.13 -1.57 -6.37
N THR A 65 -7.58 -2.69 -6.79
CA THR A 65 -8.39 -3.84 -7.14
C THR A 65 -8.87 -4.49 -5.86
N GLN A 66 -9.75 -5.45 -5.96
CA GLN A 66 -10.14 -6.20 -4.79
C GLN A 66 -8.94 -6.93 -4.21
N GLU A 67 -8.10 -7.49 -5.07
CA GLU A 67 -6.88 -8.16 -4.61
C GLU A 67 -5.97 -7.18 -3.89
N GLY A 68 -5.89 -5.94 -4.39
CA GLY A 68 -5.09 -4.92 -3.74
C GLY A 68 -5.63 -4.56 -2.37
N GLU A 69 -6.94 -4.47 -2.25
CA GLU A 69 -7.55 -4.16 -0.96
C GLU A 69 -7.31 -5.28 0.04
N GLU A 70 -7.41 -6.50 -0.41
CA GLU A 70 -7.19 -7.64 0.46
C GLU A 70 -5.73 -7.72 0.91
N LEU A 71 -4.82 -7.44 -0.01
CA LEU A 71 -3.41 -7.45 0.33
C LEU A 71 -3.12 -6.36 1.36
N LEU A 72 -3.70 -5.18 1.18
CA LEU A 72 -3.50 -4.09 2.10
C LEU A 72 -3.98 -4.47 3.50
N GLU A 73 -5.13 -5.09 3.60
CA GLU A 73 -5.65 -5.54 4.86
C GLU A 73 -4.73 -6.54 5.54
N LYS A 74 -4.23 -7.49 4.78
CA LYS A 74 -3.33 -8.49 5.33
C LYS A 74 -2.04 -7.87 5.82
N TYR A 75 -1.55 -6.91 5.08
CA TYR A 75 -0.31 -6.26 5.44
C TYR A 75 -0.50 -5.43 6.71
N GLU A 76 -1.63 -4.75 6.83
CA GLU A 76 -1.92 -3.96 8.03
C GLU A 76 -2.05 -4.87 9.25
N LYS A 77 -2.65 -6.02 9.09
CA LYS A 77 -2.78 -6.96 10.17
C LYS A 77 -1.41 -7.46 10.60
N PHE A 78 -0.57 -7.77 9.63
CA PHE A 78 0.78 -8.23 9.90
C PHE A 78 1.56 -7.17 10.68
N ILE A 79 1.50 -5.91 10.26
CA ILE A 79 2.20 -4.84 10.93
C ILE A 79 1.69 -4.66 12.35
N GLN A 80 0.39 -4.72 12.53
CA GLN A 80 -0.20 -4.56 13.83
C GLN A 80 0.30 -5.66 14.79
N GLU A 81 0.31 -6.89 14.32
CA GLU A 81 0.74 -8.01 15.16
C GLU A 81 2.23 -7.92 15.46
N MET A 82 3.02 -7.50 14.49
CA MET A 82 4.45 -7.36 14.73
C MET A 82 4.74 -6.25 15.72
N ASN A 83 3.98 -5.16 15.67
CA ASN A 83 4.16 -4.08 16.62
C ASN A 83 3.76 -4.51 18.02
N GLU A 84 2.71 -5.30 18.15
CA GLU A 84 2.29 -5.80 19.44
C GLU A 84 3.35 -6.74 20.03
N TYR A 85 3.87 -7.62 19.20
CA TYR A 85 4.90 -8.54 19.63
C TYR A 85 6.15 -7.78 20.04
N ALA A 86 6.53 -6.80 19.23
CA ALA A 86 7.71 -6.00 19.53
C ALA A 86 7.56 -5.27 20.85
N GLY A 87 6.37 -4.76 21.15
CA GLY A 87 6.10 -4.09 22.40
C GLY A 87 6.28 -5.01 23.60
N VAL A 88 5.76 -6.22 23.49
CA VAL A 88 5.89 -7.20 24.56
C VAL A 88 7.36 -7.57 24.77
N ARG A 89 8.04 -7.84 23.68
CA ARG A 89 9.44 -8.23 23.79
C ARG A 89 10.32 -7.09 24.31
N PHE A 90 9.98 -5.86 23.93
CA PHE A 90 10.73 -4.72 24.41
C PHE A 90 10.64 -4.66 25.93
N LYS A 91 9.43 -4.81 26.47
CA LYS A 91 9.26 -4.78 27.89
C LYS A 91 9.99 -5.93 28.56
N GLU A 92 9.89 -7.11 27.98
CA GLU A 92 10.54 -8.27 28.56
C GLU A 92 12.06 -8.13 28.60
N ILE A 93 12.63 -7.56 27.59
CA ILE A 93 14.07 -7.47 27.49
C ILE A 93 14.64 -6.26 28.22
N PHE A 94 13.97 -5.13 28.12
CA PHE A 94 14.51 -3.90 28.63
C PHE A 94 13.91 -3.36 29.92
N GLU A 95 12.69 -3.74 30.20
CA GLU A 95 12.03 -3.19 31.36
C GLU A 95 11.75 -4.20 32.43
N ASP A 96 12.32 -5.37 32.41
CA ASP A 96 11.95 -6.30 33.25
C ASP A 96 12.60 -5.99 34.49
N GLU A 97 12.26 -6.05 35.41
CA GLU A 97 12.85 -5.71 36.50
C GLU A 97 12.45 -6.22 37.43
#